data_652b11b0e3a18d6f82cb63b2edc5ba76
#
_entry.id   652b11b0e3a18d6f82cb63b2edc5ba76
#
_cell.length_a   1.000
_cell.length_b   1.000
_cell.length_c   1.000
_cell.angle_alpha   90.00
_cell.angle_beta   90.00
_cell.angle_gamma   90.00
#
_symmetry.space_group_name_H-M   'P 1'
#
loop_
_entity.id
_entity.type
_entity.pdbx_description
1 polymer ?
#
loop_
_entity_poly.entity_id
_entity_poly.type
_entity_poly.pdbx_seq_one_letter_code
_entity_poly.pdbx_strand_id
1 'polypeptide(L)'
;MHIMENNRFKVIIVEDVKLELKGTEEIFRHEIPNAEVIGTAMTENEFWELLKVQLPDMVLLDLGLGGSTTIGVEICSSLRKNYPDMKVLIFTGEVLNEKLWVDALNAGADMV
;
A
#
# COMPACT_ATOMS: atom_id res chain seq x y z
N MET A 1 19.46 -23.25 1.26
CA MET A 1 18.95 -23.15 1.60
C MET A 1 17.69 -22.97 1.80
N HIS A 2 16.94 -23.20 2.22
CA HIS A 2 15.73 -23.19 2.40
C HIS A 2 15.16 -22.16 3.11
N ILE A 3 15.78 -21.45 3.61
CA ILE A 3 15.35 -20.29 4.17
C ILE A 3 14.57 -19.43 3.29
N MET A 4 14.62 -19.63 2.05
CA MET A 4 13.98 -18.79 1.06
C MET A 4 12.49 -18.72 1.19
N GLU A 5 11.86 -19.76 1.68
CA GLU A 5 10.42 -19.73 1.77
C GLU A 5 9.93 -18.76 2.83
N ASN A 6 10.80 -18.34 3.77
CA ASN A 6 10.43 -17.38 4.78
C ASN A 6 10.82 -15.96 4.41
N ASN A 7 11.40 -15.77 3.24
CA ASN A 7 11.83 -14.47 2.77
C ASN A 7 10.89 -13.90 1.71
N ARG A 8 9.61 -14.21 1.84
CA ARG A 8 8.63 -13.64 0.92
C ARG A 8 8.47 -12.15 1.21
N PHE A 9 8.26 -11.41 0.14
CA PHE A 9 8.05 -9.97 0.23
C PHE A 9 6.65 -9.69 0.76
N LYS A 10 6.55 -9.07 1.91
CA LYS A 10 5.26 -8.87 2.61
C LYS A 10 4.60 -7.58 2.19
N VAL A 11 3.33 -7.66 1.84
CA VAL A 11 2.58 -6.53 1.31
C VAL A 11 1.29 -6.34 2.10
N ILE A 12 0.96 -5.09 2.40
CA ILE A 12 -0.37 -4.70 2.86
C ILE A 12 -1.00 -3.89 1.74
N ILE A 13 -2.25 -4.21 1.41
CA ILE A 13 -3.01 -3.50 0.38
C ILE A 13 -4.07 -2.63 1.06
N VAL A 14 -4.11 -1.35 0.70
CA VAL A 14 -5.06 -0.39 1.25
C VAL A 14 -5.92 0.13 0.11
N GLU A 15 -7.19 -0.27 0.08
CA GLU A 15 -8.10 0.02 -1.00
C GLU A 15 -9.53 -0.05 -0.49
N ASP A 16 -10.33 1.00 -0.69
CA ASP A 16 -11.68 1.07 -0.15
C ASP A 16 -12.77 0.51 -1.07
N VAL A 17 -12.44 0.19 -2.32
CA VAL A 17 -13.39 -0.45 -3.22
C VAL A 17 -13.16 -1.95 -3.18
N LYS A 18 -14.14 -2.68 -2.60
CA LYS A 18 -13.97 -4.10 -2.32
C LYS A 18 -13.62 -4.93 -3.56
N LEU A 19 -14.23 -4.64 -4.69
CA LEU A 19 -13.95 -5.38 -5.92
C LEU A 19 -12.52 -5.15 -6.38
N GLU A 20 -12.04 -3.93 -6.30
CA GLU A 20 -10.67 -3.60 -6.68
C GLU A 20 -9.67 -4.21 -5.70
N LEU A 21 -10.00 -4.21 -4.42
CA LEU A 21 -9.16 -4.84 -3.40
C LEU A 21 -9.00 -6.32 -3.70
N LYS A 22 -10.11 -7.01 -3.98
CA LYS A 22 -10.05 -8.44 -4.27
C LYS A 22 -9.30 -8.72 -5.56
N GLY A 23 -9.49 -7.89 -6.59
CA GLY A 23 -8.75 -8.03 -7.83
C GLY A 23 -7.26 -7.88 -7.65
N THR A 24 -6.85 -6.89 -6.87
CA THR A 24 -5.43 -6.67 -6.59
C THR A 24 -4.85 -7.82 -5.78
N GLU A 25 -5.59 -8.29 -4.78
CA GLU A 25 -5.17 -9.41 -3.96
C GLU A 25 -4.95 -10.67 -4.80
N GLU A 26 -5.85 -10.93 -5.75
CA GLU A 26 -5.73 -12.08 -6.64
C GLU A 26 -4.49 -11.97 -7.55
N ILE A 27 -4.18 -10.77 -8.01
CA ILE A 27 -2.98 -10.55 -8.82
C ILE A 27 -1.73 -10.91 -8.02
N PHE A 28 -1.65 -10.45 -6.77
CA PHE A 28 -0.51 -10.79 -5.94
C PHE A 28 -0.41 -12.29 -5.69
N ARG A 29 -1.55 -12.92 -5.44
CA ARG A 29 -1.56 -14.36 -5.15
C ARG A 29 -1.14 -15.21 -6.33
N HIS A 30 -1.57 -14.85 -7.55
CA HIS A 30 -1.36 -15.70 -8.71
C HIS A 30 -0.25 -15.24 -9.65
N GLU A 31 0.07 -13.95 -9.67
CA GLU A 31 1.02 -13.41 -10.63
C GLU A 31 2.35 -13.01 -10.01
N ILE A 32 2.41 -12.86 -8.70
CA ILE A 32 3.62 -12.40 -8.01
C ILE A 32 3.93 -13.40 -6.89
N PRO A 33 4.51 -14.55 -7.23
CA PRO A 33 4.66 -15.65 -6.29
C PRO A 33 5.58 -15.37 -5.09
N ASN A 34 6.48 -14.41 -5.22
CA ASN A 34 7.39 -14.09 -4.11
C ASN A 34 6.81 -13.06 -3.15
N ALA A 35 5.61 -12.57 -3.44
CA ALA A 35 4.93 -11.62 -2.56
C ALA A 35 3.87 -12.33 -1.75
N GLU A 36 3.72 -11.90 -0.51
CA GLU A 36 2.70 -12.42 0.38
C GLU A 36 1.86 -11.25 0.88
N VAL A 37 0.55 -11.30 0.66
CA VAL A 37 -0.36 -10.28 1.19
C VAL A 37 -0.65 -10.66 2.65
N ILE A 38 -0.09 -9.89 3.57
CA ILE A 38 -0.23 -10.17 5.00
C ILE A 38 -1.43 -9.47 5.61
N GLY A 39 -2.06 -8.55 4.88
CA GLY A 39 -3.27 -7.89 5.34
C GLY A 39 -3.84 -6.97 4.29
N THR A 40 -5.13 -6.70 4.44
CA THR A 40 -5.82 -5.76 3.57
C THR A 40 -6.62 -4.80 4.44
N ALA A 41 -6.71 -3.55 4.03
CA ALA A 41 -7.44 -2.53 4.77
C ALA A 41 -8.30 -1.73 3.79
N MET A 42 -9.51 -1.42 4.21
CA MET A 42 -10.43 -0.61 3.44
C MET A 42 -10.54 0.81 4.00
N THR A 43 -9.97 1.04 5.18
CA THR A 43 -9.98 2.35 5.82
C THR A 43 -8.61 2.63 6.42
N GLU A 44 -8.36 3.89 6.71
CA GLU A 44 -7.11 4.30 7.36
C GLU A 44 -6.96 3.63 8.72
N ASN A 45 -8.02 3.57 9.52
CA ASN A 45 -7.96 2.96 10.84
C ASN A 45 -7.59 1.48 10.76
N GLU A 46 -8.19 0.75 9.81
CA GLU A 46 -7.85 -0.66 9.61
C GLU A 46 -6.37 -0.82 9.27
N PHE A 47 -5.86 0.07 8.45
CA PHE A 47 -4.46 0.03 8.06
C PHE A 47 -3.53 0.19 9.27
N TRP A 48 -3.79 1.21 10.11
CA TRP A 48 -2.92 1.42 11.27
C TRP A 48 -3.00 0.27 12.26
N GLU A 49 -4.17 -0.37 12.39
CA GLU A 49 -4.30 -1.56 13.25
C GLU A 49 -3.48 -2.73 12.72
N LEU A 50 -3.44 -2.91 11.39
CA LEU A 50 -2.61 -3.97 10.82
C LEU A 50 -1.13 -3.77 11.10
N LEU A 51 -0.66 -2.53 11.05
CA LEU A 51 0.75 -2.24 11.32
C LEU A 51 1.16 -2.58 12.75
N LYS A 52 0.23 -2.56 13.69
CA LYS A 52 0.51 -2.94 15.07
C LYS A 52 0.77 -4.43 15.21
N VAL A 53 0.25 -5.23 14.28
CA VAL A 53 0.38 -6.67 14.32
C VAL A 53 1.63 -7.15 13.60
N GLN A 54 1.88 -6.63 12.41
CA GLN A 54 3.01 -7.03 11.61
C GLN A 54 3.36 -5.94 10.60
N LEU A 55 4.66 -5.64 10.48
CA LEU A 55 5.11 -4.66 9.49
C LEU A 55 5.33 -5.33 8.14
N PRO A 56 4.84 -4.73 7.06
CA PRO A 56 5.12 -5.23 5.72
C PRO A 56 6.44 -4.68 5.19
N ASP A 57 6.87 -5.22 4.07
CA ASP A 57 7.97 -4.65 3.31
C ASP A 57 7.47 -3.52 2.41
N MET A 58 6.22 -3.61 1.97
CA MET A 58 5.63 -2.63 1.07
C MET A 58 4.15 -2.42 1.39
N VAL A 59 3.71 -1.18 1.25
CA VAL A 59 2.29 -0.83 1.31
C VAL A 59 1.86 -0.43 -0.09
N LEU A 60 0.81 -1.08 -0.59
CA LEU A 60 0.18 -0.71 -1.85
C LEU A 60 -1.04 0.13 -1.49
N LEU A 61 -0.99 1.41 -1.79
CA LEU A 61 -1.92 2.40 -1.27
C LEU A 61 -2.72 3.07 -2.37
N ASP A 62 -4.05 2.99 -2.26
CA ASP A 62 -4.93 3.72 -3.16
C ASP A 62 -4.97 5.19 -2.75
N LEU A 63 -4.57 6.06 -3.66
CA LEU A 63 -4.52 7.49 -3.38
C LEU A 63 -5.91 8.07 -3.11
N GLY A 64 -6.95 7.50 -3.73
CA GLY A 64 -8.33 7.95 -3.55
C GLY A 64 -9.05 7.37 -2.35
N LEU A 65 -8.32 6.83 -1.38
CA LEU A 65 -8.90 6.19 -0.22
C LEU A 65 -9.88 7.11 0.51
N GLY A 66 -11.07 6.58 0.81
CA GLY A 66 -12.08 7.34 1.51
C GLY A 66 -12.70 8.46 0.69
N GLY A 67 -12.51 8.44 -0.63
CA GLY A 67 -13.03 9.50 -1.50
C GLY A 67 -12.25 10.80 -1.43
N SER A 68 -11.09 10.77 -0.79
CA SER A 68 -10.26 11.97 -0.62
C SER A 68 -8.80 11.64 -0.92
N THR A 69 -8.18 12.42 -1.78
CA THR A 69 -6.77 12.23 -2.09
C THR A 69 -5.87 12.65 -0.94
N THR A 70 -6.40 13.46 -0.01
CA THR A 70 -5.63 13.94 1.14
C THR A 70 -5.24 12.83 2.09
N ILE A 71 -6.15 11.88 2.33
CA ILE A 71 -5.90 10.77 3.26
C ILE A 71 -4.71 9.93 2.78
N GLY A 72 -4.69 9.58 1.50
CA GLY A 72 -3.58 8.79 0.95
C GLY A 72 -2.24 9.49 1.09
N VAL A 73 -2.20 10.78 0.81
CA VAL A 73 -0.98 11.57 0.94
C VAL A 73 -0.53 11.62 2.40
N GLU A 74 -1.46 11.79 3.34
CA GLU A 74 -1.14 11.84 4.76
C GLU A 74 -0.60 10.51 5.26
N ILE A 75 -1.19 9.41 4.84
CA ILE A 75 -0.70 8.08 5.19
C ILE A 75 0.73 7.91 4.69
N CYS A 76 0.98 8.28 3.45
CA CYS A 76 2.30 8.18 2.84
C CYS A 76 3.33 8.97 3.63
N SER A 77 2.99 10.21 3.99
CA SER A 77 3.87 11.07 4.76
C SER A 77 4.18 10.49 6.14
N SER A 78 3.15 9.97 6.82
CA SER A 78 3.32 9.34 8.14
C SER A 78 4.19 8.09 8.07
N LEU A 79 3.99 7.28 7.03
CA LEU A 79 4.81 6.08 6.85
C LEU A 79 6.27 6.44 6.63
N ARG A 80 6.53 7.44 5.80
CA ARG A 80 7.90 7.83 5.52
C ARG A 80 8.59 8.36 6.77
N LYS A 81 7.86 9.09 7.60
CA LYS A 81 8.40 9.65 8.83
C LYS A 81 8.71 8.58 9.86
N ASN A 82 7.80 7.62 10.04
CA ASN A 82 7.91 6.64 11.12
C ASN A 82 8.56 5.32 10.68
N TYR A 83 8.53 5.00 9.40
CA TYR A 83 9.07 3.76 8.85
C TYR A 83 9.85 4.08 7.56
N PRO A 84 11.02 4.71 7.68
CA PRO A 84 11.72 5.25 6.49
C PRO A 84 12.15 4.19 5.48
N ASP A 85 12.29 2.94 5.90
CA ASP A 85 12.70 1.87 4.99
C ASP A 85 11.53 1.16 4.31
N MET A 86 10.31 1.47 4.71
CA MET A 86 9.15 0.82 4.13
C MET A 86 8.86 1.38 2.73
N LYS A 87 8.61 0.50 1.78
CA LYS A 87 8.28 0.93 0.42
C LYS A 87 6.80 1.30 0.34
N VAL A 88 6.50 2.39 -0.34
CA VAL A 88 5.12 2.83 -0.54
C VAL A 88 4.88 2.97 -2.03
N LEU A 89 4.00 2.14 -2.56
CA LEU A 89 3.60 2.18 -3.95
C LEU A 89 2.17 2.71 -4.01
N ILE A 90 1.98 3.81 -4.72
CA ILE A 90 0.68 4.42 -4.88
C ILE A 90 0.05 3.92 -6.18
N PHE A 91 -1.21 3.54 -6.10
CA PHE A 91 -1.97 3.26 -7.31
C PHE A 91 -3.35 3.90 -7.15
N THR A 92 -4.03 4.11 -8.27
CA THR A 92 -5.36 4.68 -8.24
C THR A 92 -6.10 4.31 -9.53
N GLY A 93 -7.39 4.04 -9.41
CA GLY A 93 -8.24 3.84 -10.57
C GLY A 93 -8.69 5.14 -11.20
N GLU A 94 -8.35 6.27 -10.59
CA GLU A 94 -8.69 7.57 -11.10
C GLU A 94 -7.61 8.12 -12.01
N VAL A 95 -7.96 9.07 -12.86
CA VAL A 95 -6.95 9.76 -13.65
C VAL A 95 -6.13 10.63 -12.70
N LEU A 96 -4.86 10.31 -12.57
CA LEU A 96 -3.96 11.01 -11.69
C LEU A 96 -3.49 12.28 -12.38
N ASN A 97 -3.79 13.44 -11.83
CA ASN A 97 -3.30 14.68 -12.40
C ASN A 97 -1.88 14.96 -11.88
N GLU A 98 -1.20 15.87 -12.55
CA GLU A 98 0.19 16.17 -12.26
C GLU A 98 0.41 16.62 -10.81
N LYS A 99 -0.52 17.42 -10.28
CA LYS A 99 -0.40 17.92 -8.92
C LYS A 99 -0.47 16.78 -7.89
N LEU A 100 -1.39 15.85 -8.07
CA LEU A 100 -1.54 14.72 -7.16
C LEU A 100 -0.31 13.83 -7.21
N TRP A 101 0.24 13.63 -8.39
CA TRP A 101 1.43 12.83 -8.57
C TRP A 101 2.61 13.46 -7.82
N VAL A 102 2.81 14.76 -8.00
CA VAL A 102 3.88 15.48 -7.32
C VAL A 102 3.67 15.46 -5.81
N ASP A 103 2.42 15.67 -5.34
CA ASP A 103 2.12 15.63 -3.91
C ASP A 103 2.45 14.27 -3.32
N ALA A 104 2.11 13.19 -4.01
CA ALA A 104 2.38 11.84 -3.52
C ALA A 104 3.89 11.57 -3.43
N LEU A 105 4.64 11.96 -4.46
CA LEU A 105 6.09 11.78 -4.44
C LEU A 105 6.75 12.62 -3.36
N ASN A 106 6.27 13.87 -3.18
CA ASN A 106 6.80 14.74 -2.13
C ASN A 106 6.47 14.23 -0.74
N ALA A 107 5.36 13.50 -0.59
CA ALA A 107 4.99 12.90 0.69
C ALA A 107 5.82 11.65 0.99
N GLY A 108 6.59 11.17 0.03
CA GLY A 108 7.50 10.07 0.25
C GLY A 108 7.14 8.75 -0.44
N ALA A 109 6.22 8.79 -1.40
CA ALA A 109 5.93 7.59 -2.17
C ALA A 109 7.16 7.19 -2.98
N ASP A 110 7.43 5.89 -3.05
CA ASP A 110 8.57 5.38 -3.82
C ASP A 110 8.20 5.28 -5.30
N MET A 111 6.92 5.07 -5.58
CA MET A 111 6.45 4.95 -6.96
C MET A 111 4.94 5.23 -6.99
N VAL A 112 4.48 5.74 -8.07
CA VAL A 112 3.07 6.04 -8.29
C VAL A 112 2.59 5.39 -9.57
#